data_b2bb850a18b7fce78cb01a70c151fc7a
#
_entry.id   b2bb850a18b7fce78cb01a70c151fc7a
#
_cell.length_a   1.000
_cell.length_b   1.000
_cell.length_c   1.000
_cell.angle_alpha   90.00
_cell.angle_beta   90.00
_cell.angle_gamma   90.00
#
_symmetry.space_group_name_H-M   'P 1'
#
loop_
_entity.id
_entity.type
_entity.pdbx_description
1 polymer ?
#
loop_
_entity_poly.entity_id
_entity_poly.type
_entity_poly.pdbx_seq_one_letter_code
_entity_poly.pdbx_strand_id
1 'polypeptide(L)'
;LDDLYYYQIRLGIEKRAQELDYDILRYFNDHPFTLSEEVIGILCIGKFSRAQISAFEEYQKPLVFLDSDTLSLGHTCIITDFYTAMKQVVDYFLSQGMDRIGILTGLEETTDQEEIIQDKRLENFRNYSQAKGIYHDELVFQGNFTAQSGYDLMKEAIQSLGDQLPPAFFAASDSLAIGALRALQEAGISL
;
A
#
# COMPACT_ATOMS: atom_id res chain seq x y z
N LEU A 1 14.81 -2.16 1.00
CA LEU A 1 13.81 -1.28 1.65
C LEU A 1 14.06 0.19 1.31
N ASP A 2 13.95 0.52 0.03
CA ASP A 2 14.05 1.91 -0.45
C ASP A 2 12.68 2.62 -0.41
N ASP A 3 11.67 1.99 0.19
CA ASP A 3 10.35 2.55 0.35
C ASP A 3 10.33 3.49 1.57
N LEU A 4 10.08 4.76 1.31
CA LEU A 4 9.99 5.81 2.31
C LEU A 4 8.92 5.51 3.38
N TYR A 5 7.84 4.80 3.01
CA TYR A 5 6.76 4.39 3.91
C TYR A 5 7.29 3.47 5.03
N TYR A 6 7.98 2.38 4.69
CA TYR A 6 8.54 1.47 5.69
C TYR A 6 9.70 2.09 6.47
N TYR A 7 10.44 2.99 5.85
CA TYR A 7 11.46 3.78 6.53
C TYR A 7 10.87 4.62 7.67
N GLN A 8 9.74 5.30 7.44
CA GLN A 8 9.06 6.12 8.46
C GLN A 8 8.50 5.26 9.60
N ILE A 9 7.91 4.11 9.31
CA ILE A 9 7.46 3.15 10.32
C ILE A 9 8.64 2.76 11.22
N ARG A 10 9.76 2.39 10.62
CA ARG A 10 10.97 2.01 11.35
C ARG A 10 11.47 3.12 12.27
N LEU A 11 11.57 4.35 11.78
CA LEU A 11 12.00 5.49 12.60
C LEU A 11 11.08 5.72 13.80
N GLY A 12 9.77 5.58 13.61
CA GLY A 12 8.80 5.70 14.70
C GLY A 12 9.02 4.63 15.78
N ILE A 13 9.28 3.37 15.37
CA ILE A 13 9.58 2.27 16.30
C ILE A 13 10.88 2.53 17.04
N GLU A 14 11.96 2.90 16.33
CA GLU A 14 13.27 3.16 16.94
C GLU A 14 13.20 4.28 17.98
N LYS A 15 12.51 5.37 17.66
CA LYS A 15 12.29 6.46 18.59
C LYS A 15 11.53 5.99 19.85
N ARG A 16 10.45 5.22 19.67
CA ARG A 16 9.66 4.74 20.80
C ARG A 16 10.40 3.73 21.65
N ALA A 17 11.19 2.86 21.06
CA ALA A 17 12.03 1.93 21.81
C ALA A 17 13.06 2.66 22.67
N GLN A 18 13.73 3.69 22.11
CA GLN A 18 14.65 4.52 22.86
C GLN A 18 13.99 5.23 24.08
N GLU A 19 12.77 5.74 23.91
CA GLU A 19 12.00 6.36 24.99
C GLU A 19 11.66 5.37 26.11
N LEU A 20 11.62 4.08 25.81
CA LEU A 20 11.27 3.00 26.73
C LEU A 20 12.49 2.20 27.21
N ASP A 21 13.71 2.64 26.91
CA ASP A 21 14.98 1.97 27.23
C ASP A 21 15.07 0.52 26.69
N TYR A 22 14.52 0.29 25.46
CA TYR A 22 14.69 -0.97 24.73
C TYR A 22 15.79 -0.86 23.67
N ASP A 23 16.65 -1.86 23.62
CA ASP A 23 17.59 -2.04 22.51
C ASP A 23 16.90 -2.69 21.32
N ILE A 24 17.26 -2.25 20.11
CA ILE A 24 16.75 -2.79 18.85
C ILE A 24 17.84 -3.50 18.09
N LEU A 25 17.62 -4.78 17.81
CA LEU A 25 18.36 -5.54 16.82
C LEU A 25 17.59 -5.53 15.50
N ARG A 26 18.28 -5.27 14.39
CA ARG A 26 17.67 -5.20 13.06
C ARG A 26 18.11 -6.38 12.22
N TYR A 27 17.13 -7.04 11.65
CA TYR A 27 17.33 -8.13 10.71
C TYR A 27 16.62 -7.79 9.39
N PHE A 28 17.30 -8.04 8.27
CA PHE A 28 16.73 -7.88 6.94
C PHE A 28 16.49 -9.27 6.37
N ASN A 29 15.33 -9.43 5.72
CA ASN A 29 14.89 -10.76 5.27
C ASN A 29 15.59 -11.24 3.98
N ASP A 30 16.55 -10.47 3.49
CA ASP A 30 17.40 -10.78 2.33
C ASP A 30 18.59 -11.72 2.69
N HIS A 31 18.82 -11.93 3.99
CA HIS A 31 19.91 -12.80 4.47
C HIS A 31 19.44 -13.68 5.63
N PRO A 32 19.94 -14.95 5.70
CA PRO A 32 19.71 -15.79 6.86
C PRO A 32 20.25 -15.11 8.13
N PHE A 33 19.46 -15.13 9.20
CA PHE A 33 19.87 -14.62 10.49
C PHE A 33 19.52 -15.60 11.61
N THR A 34 20.25 -15.50 12.71
CA THR A 34 19.94 -16.22 13.95
C THR A 34 19.50 -15.20 14.99
N LEU A 35 18.33 -15.42 15.58
CA LEU A 35 17.81 -14.56 16.62
C LEU A 35 18.62 -14.74 17.91
N SER A 36 19.04 -13.63 18.54
CA SER A 36 19.66 -13.66 19.85
C SER A 36 18.66 -14.16 20.92
N GLU A 37 19.11 -14.94 21.89
CA GLU A 37 18.29 -15.39 23.02
C GLU A 37 17.75 -14.24 23.87
N GLU A 38 18.44 -13.10 23.90
CA GLU A 38 18.06 -11.89 24.63
C GLU A 38 16.85 -11.17 24.02
N VAL A 39 16.47 -11.50 22.77
CA VAL A 39 15.31 -10.90 22.12
C VAL A 39 14.03 -11.32 22.84
N ILE A 40 13.25 -10.34 23.28
CA ILE A 40 12.01 -10.54 24.03
C ILE A 40 10.74 -10.50 23.17
N GLY A 41 10.85 -9.99 21.93
CA GLY A 41 9.74 -9.91 20.98
C GLY A 41 10.21 -9.45 19.61
N ILE A 42 9.40 -9.67 18.59
CA ILE A 42 9.73 -9.42 17.19
C ILE A 42 8.67 -8.50 16.58
N LEU A 43 9.11 -7.41 15.94
CA LEU A 43 8.27 -6.54 15.13
C LEU A 43 8.56 -6.81 13.65
N CYS A 44 7.61 -7.40 12.94
CA CYS A 44 7.71 -7.73 11.52
C CYS A 44 7.15 -6.59 10.68
N ILE A 45 8.00 -5.87 9.93
CA ILE A 45 7.60 -4.71 9.12
C ILE A 45 7.59 -5.12 7.65
N GLY A 46 6.44 -5.07 7.00
CA GLY A 46 6.26 -5.39 5.59
C GLY A 46 5.15 -6.39 5.32
N LYS A 47 5.13 -6.94 4.12
CA LYS A 47 4.19 -7.96 3.65
C LYS A 47 4.88 -9.32 3.68
N PHE A 48 4.31 -10.28 4.39
CA PHE A 48 4.92 -11.59 4.59
C PHE A 48 4.04 -12.70 4.06
N SER A 49 4.66 -13.68 3.38
CA SER A 49 4.02 -14.92 2.98
C SER A 49 3.69 -15.80 4.19
N ARG A 50 2.79 -16.74 4.00
CA ARG A 50 2.47 -17.72 5.06
C ARG A 50 3.71 -18.50 5.51
N ALA A 51 4.60 -18.84 4.58
CA ALA A 51 5.85 -19.54 4.89
C ALA A 51 6.76 -18.71 5.79
N GLN A 52 6.89 -17.40 5.49
CA GLN A 52 7.68 -16.49 6.33
C GLN A 52 7.09 -16.32 7.73
N ILE A 53 5.75 -16.18 7.82
CA ILE A 53 5.06 -16.07 9.11
C ILE A 53 5.32 -17.33 9.95
N SER A 54 5.18 -18.53 9.37
CA SER A 54 5.47 -19.78 10.07
C SER A 54 6.93 -19.87 10.53
N ALA A 55 7.89 -19.39 9.73
CA ALA A 55 9.29 -19.33 10.14
C ALA A 55 9.52 -18.39 11.34
N PHE A 56 8.79 -17.27 11.42
CA PHE A 56 8.86 -16.39 12.59
C PHE A 56 8.25 -17.03 13.85
N GLU A 57 7.20 -17.84 13.70
CA GLU A 57 6.59 -18.61 14.81
C GLU A 57 7.56 -19.60 15.46
N GLU A 58 8.50 -20.17 14.70
CA GLU A 58 9.51 -21.11 15.21
C GLU A 58 10.40 -20.47 16.29
N TYR A 59 10.56 -19.14 16.31
CA TYR A 59 11.31 -18.46 17.37
C TYR A 59 10.60 -18.44 18.73
N GLN A 60 9.32 -18.77 18.79
CA GLN A 60 8.50 -18.82 20.02
C GLN A 60 8.55 -17.52 20.84
N LYS A 61 8.66 -16.38 20.17
CA LYS A 61 8.64 -15.05 20.76
C LYS A 61 7.32 -14.33 20.42
N PRO A 62 6.87 -13.37 21.24
CA PRO A 62 5.78 -12.49 20.86
C PRO A 62 6.03 -11.83 19.49
N LEU A 63 5.04 -11.92 18.58
CA LEU A 63 5.09 -11.36 17.23
C LEU A 63 4.08 -10.24 17.09
N VAL A 64 4.50 -9.13 16.50
CA VAL A 64 3.59 -8.06 16.04
C VAL A 64 3.92 -7.74 14.60
N PHE A 65 2.92 -7.79 13.73
CA PHE A 65 3.07 -7.48 12.32
C PHE A 65 2.62 -6.04 12.03
N LEU A 66 3.42 -5.33 11.26
CA LEU A 66 3.11 -3.97 10.80
C LEU A 66 2.94 -4.01 9.29
N ASP A 67 1.76 -3.60 8.82
CA ASP A 67 1.34 -3.61 7.43
C ASP A 67 1.10 -5.00 6.80
N SER A 68 1.07 -6.07 7.60
CA SER A 68 0.57 -7.39 7.21
C SER A 68 -0.66 -7.74 8.03
N ASP A 69 -1.78 -8.06 7.39
CA ASP A 69 -3.00 -8.52 8.07
C ASP A 69 -2.86 -10.00 8.43
N THR A 70 -2.46 -10.24 9.67
CA THR A 70 -2.25 -11.59 10.24
C THR A 70 -3.27 -11.95 11.31
N LEU A 71 -4.33 -11.16 11.46
CA LEU A 71 -5.33 -11.36 12.52
C LEU A 71 -6.01 -12.74 12.42
N SER A 72 -6.32 -13.19 11.22
CA SER A 72 -6.91 -14.53 10.98
C SER A 72 -5.97 -15.69 11.33
N LEU A 73 -4.67 -15.43 11.46
CA LEU A 73 -3.66 -16.38 11.89
C LEU A 73 -3.40 -16.34 13.40
N GLY A 74 -4.10 -15.47 14.13
CA GLY A 74 -3.98 -15.35 15.58
C GLY A 74 -2.86 -14.40 16.06
N HIS A 75 -2.24 -13.64 15.16
CA HIS A 75 -1.19 -12.68 15.52
C HIS A 75 -1.73 -11.25 15.65
N THR A 76 -1.10 -10.49 16.52
CA THR A 76 -1.32 -9.04 16.60
C THR A 76 -0.76 -8.37 15.34
N CYS A 77 -1.58 -7.52 14.72
CA CYS A 77 -1.14 -6.72 13.58
C CYS A 77 -1.61 -5.26 13.69
N ILE A 78 -0.85 -4.37 13.07
CA ILE A 78 -1.18 -2.96 12.90
C ILE A 78 -1.23 -2.69 11.40
N ILE A 79 -2.41 -2.34 10.91
CA ILE A 79 -2.68 -2.09 9.48
C ILE A 79 -3.37 -0.74 9.30
N THR A 80 -3.27 -0.18 8.09
CA THR A 80 -4.02 1.01 7.71
C THR A 80 -5.49 0.67 7.48
N ASP A 81 -6.39 1.50 8.01
CA ASP A 81 -7.83 1.41 7.76
C ASP A 81 -8.15 1.94 6.34
N PHE A 82 -7.86 1.12 5.33
CA PHE A 82 -8.16 1.46 3.95
C PHE A 82 -9.66 1.50 3.64
N TYR A 83 -10.51 0.85 4.44
CA TYR A 83 -11.96 0.97 4.27
C TYR A 83 -12.42 2.41 4.52
N THR A 84 -12.11 2.95 5.69
CA THR A 84 -12.46 4.33 6.03
C THR A 84 -11.78 5.33 5.10
N ALA A 85 -10.51 5.10 4.74
CA ALA A 85 -9.78 5.98 3.84
C ALA A 85 -10.44 6.05 2.45
N MET A 86 -10.76 4.91 1.84
CA MET A 86 -11.38 4.89 0.51
C MET A 86 -12.80 5.43 0.51
N LYS A 87 -13.54 5.20 1.59
CA LYS A 87 -14.84 5.84 1.79
C LYS A 87 -14.71 7.37 1.79
N GLN A 88 -13.76 7.92 2.53
CA GLN A 88 -13.52 9.38 2.59
C GLN A 88 -13.11 9.94 1.21
N VAL A 89 -12.25 9.24 0.47
CA VAL A 89 -11.83 9.63 -0.88
C VAL A 89 -13.03 9.71 -1.83
N VAL A 90 -13.84 8.66 -1.89
CA VAL A 90 -15.02 8.61 -2.76
C VAL A 90 -16.05 9.67 -2.36
N ASP A 91 -16.35 9.79 -1.06
CA ASP A 91 -17.31 10.81 -0.55
C ASP A 91 -16.80 12.23 -0.84
N TYR A 92 -15.48 12.47 -0.77
CA TYR A 92 -14.89 13.76 -1.13
C TYR A 92 -15.14 14.10 -2.61
N PHE A 93 -14.83 13.21 -3.54
CA PHE A 93 -15.06 13.45 -4.96
C PHE A 93 -16.55 13.66 -5.27
N LEU A 94 -17.42 12.85 -4.69
CA LEU A 94 -18.87 13.04 -4.82
C LEU A 94 -19.33 14.39 -4.29
N SER A 95 -18.76 14.88 -3.18
CA SER A 95 -19.09 16.21 -2.64
C SER A 95 -18.66 17.35 -3.56
N GLN A 96 -17.68 17.11 -4.43
CA GLN A 96 -17.25 18.06 -5.46
C GLN A 96 -18.02 17.90 -6.79
N GLY A 97 -19.06 17.05 -6.82
CA GLY A 97 -19.84 16.76 -8.02
C GLY A 97 -19.13 15.84 -9.03
N MET A 98 -18.07 15.15 -8.61
CA MET A 98 -17.32 14.24 -9.45
C MET A 98 -17.76 12.80 -9.16
N ASP A 99 -18.58 12.22 -10.01
CA ASP A 99 -19.13 10.86 -9.89
C ASP A 99 -18.41 9.85 -10.79
N ARG A 100 -17.54 10.33 -11.66
CA ARG A 100 -16.71 9.51 -12.54
C ARG A 100 -15.24 9.64 -12.11
N ILE A 101 -14.75 8.61 -11.38
CA ILE A 101 -13.45 8.65 -10.69
C ILE A 101 -12.58 7.52 -11.23
N GLY A 102 -11.41 7.86 -11.77
CA GLY A 102 -10.35 6.90 -12.10
C GLY A 102 -9.51 6.52 -10.89
N ILE A 103 -8.88 5.34 -10.94
CA ILE A 103 -7.92 4.90 -9.93
C ILE A 103 -6.63 4.39 -10.59
N LEU A 104 -5.49 4.89 -10.10
CA LEU A 104 -4.16 4.36 -10.39
C LEU A 104 -3.68 3.58 -9.18
N THR A 105 -3.39 2.30 -9.35
CA THR A 105 -2.98 1.41 -8.25
C THR A 105 -1.82 0.51 -8.68
N GLY A 106 -1.26 -0.24 -7.73
CA GLY A 106 -0.17 -1.17 -7.97
C GLY A 106 -0.49 -2.58 -7.46
N LEU A 107 0.32 -3.53 -7.91
CA LEU A 107 0.38 -4.85 -7.32
C LEU A 107 1.35 -4.81 -6.13
N GLU A 108 0.98 -5.45 -5.04
CA GLU A 108 1.84 -5.70 -3.88
C GLU A 108 2.27 -7.17 -3.88
N GLU A 109 3.50 -7.41 -3.47
CA GLU A 109 4.05 -8.75 -3.29
C GLU A 109 4.57 -8.90 -1.88
N THR A 110 4.64 -10.14 -1.40
CA THR A 110 5.32 -10.47 -0.15
C THR A 110 6.83 -10.21 -0.27
N THR A 111 7.50 -10.03 0.86
CA THR A 111 8.94 -9.70 0.88
C THR A 111 9.83 -10.79 0.28
N ASP A 112 9.34 -12.03 0.18
CA ASP A 112 9.97 -13.14 -0.53
C ASP A 112 9.53 -13.27 -2.00
N GLN A 113 8.60 -12.42 -2.47
CA GLN A 113 8.02 -12.42 -3.81
C GLN A 113 7.28 -13.71 -4.20
N GLU A 114 6.88 -14.52 -3.22
CA GLU A 114 6.17 -15.78 -3.45
C GLU A 114 4.65 -15.60 -3.58
N GLU A 115 4.10 -14.52 -3.01
CA GLU A 115 2.65 -14.26 -3.02
C GLU A 115 2.35 -12.84 -3.52
N ILE A 116 1.37 -12.73 -4.43
CA ILE A 116 0.78 -11.45 -4.82
C ILE A 116 -0.33 -11.12 -3.85
N ILE A 117 -0.28 -9.92 -3.29
CA ILE A 117 -1.25 -9.42 -2.33
C ILE A 117 -2.22 -8.48 -3.03
N GLN A 118 -3.51 -8.72 -2.86
CA GLN A 118 -4.52 -7.80 -3.38
C GLN A 118 -4.48 -6.48 -2.63
N ASP A 119 -4.34 -5.37 -3.38
CA ASP A 119 -4.34 -4.02 -2.80
C ASP A 119 -5.71 -3.70 -2.17
N LYS A 120 -5.71 -3.49 -0.86
CA LYS A 120 -6.91 -3.18 -0.09
C LYS A 120 -7.50 -1.81 -0.45
N ARG A 121 -6.71 -0.90 -1.00
CA ARG A 121 -7.22 0.39 -1.53
C ARG A 121 -8.13 0.15 -2.73
N LEU A 122 -7.68 -0.65 -3.70
CA LEU A 122 -8.48 -1.00 -4.87
C LEU A 122 -9.75 -1.78 -4.47
N GLU A 123 -9.60 -2.77 -3.60
CA GLU A 123 -10.74 -3.57 -3.12
C GLU A 123 -11.82 -2.68 -2.48
N ASN A 124 -11.43 -1.83 -1.53
CA ASN A 124 -12.37 -0.97 -0.82
C ASN A 124 -12.92 0.16 -1.70
N PHE A 125 -12.10 0.73 -2.60
CA PHE A 125 -12.58 1.68 -3.61
C PHE A 125 -13.67 1.05 -4.49
N ARG A 126 -13.40 -0.14 -5.03
CA ARG A 126 -14.36 -0.89 -5.85
C ARG A 126 -15.67 -1.13 -5.10
N ASN A 127 -15.58 -1.75 -3.92
CA ASN A 127 -16.76 -2.10 -3.13
C ASN A 127 -17.61 -0.87 -2.78
N TYR A 128 -16.98 0.21 -2.36
CA TYR A 128 -17.70 1.42 -1.96
C TYR A 128 -18.28 2.18 -3.17
N SER A 129 -17.52 2.31 -4.27
CA SER A 129 -17.99 2.95 -5.50
C SER A 129 -19.12 2.15 -6.16
N GLN A 130 -19.08 0.81 -6.11
CA GLN A 130 -20.20 -0.04 -6.55
C GLN A 130 -21.45 0.20 -5.71
N ALA A 131 -21.31 0.28 -4.39
CA ALA A 131 -22.43 0.57 -3.49
C ALA A 131 -23.06 1.96 -3.76
N LYS A 132 -22.28 2.89 -4.30
CA LYS A 132 -22.74 4.24 -4.72
C LYS A 132 -23.26 4.28 -6.17
N GLY A 133 -23.09 3.22 -6.96
CA GLY A 133 -23.49 3.17 -8.36
C GLY A 133 -22.59 3.96 -9.32
N ILE A 134 -21.34 4.22 -8.93
CA ILE A 134 -20.37 5.04 -9.68
C ILE A 134 -19.08 4.29 -10.06
N TYR A 135 -19.05 2.99 -9.86
CA TYR A 135 -17.88 2.19 -10.20
C TYR A 135 -17.84 1.87 -11.70
N HIS A 136 -16.66 2.04 -12.30
CA HIS A 136 -16.37 1.77 -13.70
C HIS A 136 -15.08 0.97 -13.83
N ASP A 137 -15.15 -0.28 -14.33
CA ASP A 137 -13.98 -1.13 -14.50
C ASP A 137 -12.95 -0.53 -15.47
N GLU A 138 -13.42 0.18 -16.51
CA GLU A 138 -12.56 0.82 -17.52
C GLU A 138 -11.76 2.02 -16.97
N LEU A 139 -12.04 2.46 -15.75
CA LEU A 139 -11.32 3.54 -15.07
C LEU A 139 -10.29 3.02 -14.03
N VAL A 140 -10.06 1.71 -14.00
CA VAL A 140 -9.08 1.08 -13.12
C VAL A 140 -7.80 0.79 -13.88
N PHE A 141 -6.70 1.43 -13.49
CA PHE A 141 -5.38 1.25 -14.09
C PHE A 141 -4.42 0.69 -13.03
N GLN A 142 -3.88 -0.50 -13.27
CA GLN A 142 -3.07 -1.22 -12.30
C GLN A 142 -1.70 -1.57 -12.87
N GLY A 143 -0.65 -1.20 -12.13
CA GLY A 143 0.75 -1.49 -12.46
C GLY A 143 1.56 -1.77 -11.20
N ASN A 144 2.64 -1.03 -10.98
CA ASN A 144 3.50 -1.12 -9.81
C ASN A 144 3.49 0.20 -9.03
N PHE A 145 3.88 0.19 -7.75
CA PHE A 145 3.94 1.40 -6.91
C PHE A 145 5.20 2.25 -7.16
N THR A 146 5.47 2.59 -8.45
CA THR A 146 6.60 3.44 -8.85
C THR A 146 6.14 4.68 -9.61
N ALA A 147 6.96 5.73 -9.63
CA ALA A 147 6.66 6.93 -10.41
C ALA A 147 6.62 6.64 -11.92
N GLN A 148 7.46 5.72 -12.41
CA GLN A 148 7.41 5.31 -13.81
C GLN A 148 6.09 4.64 -14.14
N SER A 149 5.62 3.72 -13.28
CA SER A 149 4.31 3.09 -13.47
C SER A 149 3.17 4.11 -13.44
N GLY A 150 3.19 5.08 -12.52
CA GLY A 150 2.18 6.15 -12.49
C GLY A 150 2.15 6.97 -13.79
N TYR A 151 3.31 7.25 -14.36
CA TYR A 151 3.42 7.92 -15.65
C TYR A 151 2.82 7.07 -16.79
N ASP A 152 3.19 5.79 -16.87
CA ASP A 152 2.75 4.90 -17.93
C ASP A 152 1.23 4.65 -17.86
N LEU A 153 0.70 4.40 -16.66
CA LEU A 153 -0.74 4.21 -16.42
C LEU A 153 -1.57 5.45 -16.78
N MET A 154 -1.10 6.64 -16.42
CA MET A 154 -1.80 7.87 -16.79
C MET A 154 -1.74 8.12 -18.30
N LYS A 155 -0.60 7.82 -18.96
CA LYS A 155 -0.53 7.86 -20.43
C LYS A 155 -1.52 6.89 -21.08
N GLU A 156 -1.62 5.68 -20.55
CA GLU A 156 -2.60 4.69 -21.02
C GLU A 156 -4.03 5.23 -20.83
N ALA A 157 -4.35 5.81 -19.68
CA ALA A 157 -5.66 6.40 -19.42
C ALA A 157 -5.99 7.53 -20.42
N ILE A 158 -5.05 8.44 -20.67
CA ILE A 158 -5.21 9.52 -21.65
C ILE A 158 -5.45 8.97 -23.05
N GLN A 159 -4.66 7.97 -23.47
CA GLN A 159 -4.77 7.40 -24.81
C GLN A 159 -6.04 6.57 -25.02
N SER A 160 -6.43 5.78 -24.01
CA SER A 160 -7.59 4.89 -24.12
C SER A 160 -8.91 5.59 -23.97
N LEU A 161 -8.97 6.62 -23.10
CA LEU A 161 -10.22 7.31 -22.78
C LEU A 161 -10.43 8.60 -23.61
N GLY A 162 -9.37 9.26 -24.09
CA GLY A 162 -9.45 10.49 -24.88
C GLY A 162 -10.34 11.55 -24.22
N ASP A 163 -11.36 12.00 -24.93
CA ASP A 163 -12.32 13.00 -24.46
C ASP A 163 -13.20 12.49 -23.30
N GLN A 164 -13.14 11.19 -22.99
CA GLN A 164 -13.87 10.58 -21.87
C GLN A 164 -12.99 10.42 -20.62
N LEU A 165 -11.83 11.08 -20.57
CA LEU A 165 -10.99 11.06 -19.38
C LEU A 165 -11.80 11.62 -18.19
N PRO A 166 -11.87 10.90 -17.04
CA PRO A 166 -12.64 11.36 -15.90
C PRO A 166 -12.05 12.63 -15.29
N PRO A 167 -12.88 13.49 -14.67
CA PRO A 167 -12.40 14.72 -14.05
C PRO A 167 -11.52 14.53 -12.83
N ALA A 168 -11.49 13.30 -12.27
CA ALA A 168 -10.71 12.98 -11.08
C ALA A 168 -10.08 11.61 -11.16
N PHE A 169 -8.87 11.50 -10.63
CA PHE A 169 -8.17 10.25 -10.39
C PHE A 169 -7.69 10.17 -8.94
N PHE A 170 -7.89 9.01 -8.32
CA PHE A 170 -7.22 8.65 -7.08
C PHE A 170 -5.95 7.87 -7.41
N ALA A 171 -4.79 8.38 -6.99
CA ALA A 171 -3.52 7.66 -7.07
C ALA A 171 -3.23 7.00 -5.72
N ALA A 172 -3.05 5.68 -5.71
CA ALA A 172 -2.92 4.89 -4.49
C ALA A 172 -1.60 5.09 -3.72
N SER A 173 -0.64 5.85 -4.29
CA SER A 173 0.58 6.30 -3.61
C SER A 173 1.10 7.60 -4.18
N ASP A 174 1.95 8.29 -3.40
CA ASP A 174 2.64 9.52 -3.83
C ASP A 174 3.48 9.28 -5.08
N SER A 175 4.17 8.14 -5.16
CA SER A 175 4.97 7.76 -6.33
C SER A 175 4.12 7.69 -7.59
N LEU A 176 2.97 7.01 -7.54
CA LEU A 176 2.03 6.96 -8.66
C LEU A 176 1.52 8.36 -9.02
N ALA A 177 1.18 9.19 -8.03
CA ALA A 177 0.69 10.55 -8.26
C ALA A 177 1.75 11.41 -8.97
N ILE A 178 3.02 11.37 -8.55
CA ILE A 178 4.12 12.10 -9.18
C ILE A 178 4.26 11.72 -10.66
N GLY A 179 4.22 10.43 -10.96
CA GLY A 179 4.29 9.94 -12.35
C GLY A 179 3.09 10.40 -13.18
N ALA A 180 1.89 10.27 -12.64
CA ALA A 180 0.65 10.67 -13.29
C ALA A 180 0.62 12.18 -13.59
N LEU A 181 1.04 13.02 -12.64
CA LEU A 181 1.16 14.47 -12.82
C LEU A 181 2.06 14.83 -13.99
N ARG A 182 3.20 14.15 -14.11
CA ARG A 182 4.11 14.35 -15.23
C ARG A 182 3.45 14.01 -16.58
N ALA A 183 2.74 12.88 -16.66
CA ALA A 183 2.06 12.46 -17.89
C ALA A 183 0.97 13.47 -18.30
N LEU A 184 0.17 13.99 -17.35
CA LEU A 184 -0.83 15.03 -17.59
C LEU A 184 -0.20 16.31 -18.09
N GLN A 185 0.89 16.77 -17.49
CA GLN A 185 1.62 17.96 -17.92
C GLN A 185 2.17 17.83 -19.35
N GLU A 186 2.79 16.69 -19.69
CA GLU A 186 3.30 16.42 -21.03
C GLU A 186 2.18 16.35 -22.08
N ALA A 187 0.98 15.93 -21.70
CA ALA A 187 -0.22 15.93 -22.54
C ALA A 187 -0.93 17.31 -22.65
N GLY A 188 -0.45 18.33 -21.92
CA GLY A 188 -1.07 19.66 -21.89
C GLY A 188 -2.42 19.70 -21.15
N ILE A 189 -2.71 18.70 -20.30
CA ILE A 189 -3.91 18.64 -19.48
C ILE A 189 -3.64 19.39 -18.16
N SER A 190 -4.42 20.44 -17.92
CA SER A 190 -4.36 21.24 -16.69
C SER A 190 -5.17 20.57 -15.57
N LEU A 191 -4.65 20.67 -14.36
CA LEU A 191 -5.33 20.27 -13.12
C LEU A 191 -6.11 21.44 -12.55
#